data_146918f7ac7e395bcb270fa7321da19c
#
_entry.id   146918f7ac7e395bcb270fa7321da19c
#
_cell.length_a   1.000
_cell.length_b   1.000
_cell.length_c   1.000
_cell.angle_alpha   90.00
_cell.angle_beta   90.00
_cell.angle_gamma   90.00
#
_symmetry.space_group_name_H-M   'P 1'
#
loop_
_entity.id
_entity.type
_entity.pdbx_description
1 polymer ?
#
loop_
_entity_poly.entity_id
_entity_poly.type
_entity_poly.pdbx_seq_one_letter_code
_entity_poly.pdbx_strand_id
1 'polypeptide(L)'
;MRHFSGAFVCALFVLGLVREAAHAQSIAPTAAPKFETEPFSGAELLRGKRITEAECAALPGAVWVAVDQQGECIRYYHSTAGGVGPEVVVFFSTEVASTNARGEVKPYDFYVKQTPAAMQDRSAGWSRSLRMPYLYLGRPGTYGSSGEHARRRTPREIDLISAALDAIKSRHGYTRLHLAGYSEGGHAAAELLARRSDLGCVVLASSLLSVRSRLAEAGRDQDVTGNKHPVDPVALVDHVVKRPDLRIIVVTDPDDNVISARSQTAYVRRASVAGLPVQQIFAAATDSNAHDLWRAGLSVAADCARGVKDDAIVSKYQNKMPETPPDADDPPLNAPGVLTRGVTVNESQCKSPRNAVWVRVDGTGYCVRYWISAAGGSKDEAVVFVHGDLGDAKTPTNLNRYAALMTAGRMQRDVQRWSRVYGGPYFAIGRLGAFGSSGDHRKRRSLLEIRVVMAALDELKVRHGLKRFHLAGQSGGAHTVAGLAQMRADVGCAVMAAGVISVKTRARDSGRKIDPGTKASYDPIDHVEAMQHQPGRRMIVMSDPDDQLVSFHSQREFAERVRAKSLPVLQVSADSGTENFHGLHNESQSMAIDCAKDMDDSALVAKYQNKATPGSGGVSAVRSR
;
A
#
# COMPACT_ATOMS: atom_id res chain seq x y z
N MET A 1 41.12 -84.24 21.44
CA MET A 1 42.11 -84.56 22.47
C MET A 1 42.10 -83.47 23.53
N ARG A 2 41.90 -83.99 24.78
CA ARG A 2 42.09 -83.29 26.08
C ARG A 2 41.16 -82.15 26.48
N HIS A 3 40.24 -82.56 27.32
CA HIS A 3 39.67 -82.06 28.53
C HIS A 3 40.57 -81.09 29.37
N PHE A 4 39.98 -80.07 29.94
CA PHE A 4 40.18 -79.74 31.37
C PHE A 4 38.94 -79.02 31.92
N SER A 5 38.37 -79.68 32.95
CA SER A 5 37.34 -79.15 33.84
C SER A 5 37.93 -78.15 34.87
N GLY A 6 37.22 -77.11 35.21
CA GLY A 6 37.52 -76.28 36.34
C GLY A 6 36.25 -75.75 36.97
N ALA A 7 35.86 -76.37 38.08
CA ALA A 7 34.75 -75.93 38.92
C ALA A 7 35.14 -74.66 39.66
N PHE A 8 34.23 -73.67 39.71
CA PHE A 8 34.38 -72.56 40.67
C PHE A 8 33.06 -72.29 41.43
N VAL A 9 33.24 -72.17 42.70
CA VAL A 9 32.37 -72.10 43.85
C VAL A 9 31.39 -70.94 43.76
N CYS A 10 30.09 -71.14 44.06
CA CYS A 10 29.08 -70.14 44.38
C CYS A 10 29.39 -69.42 45.70
N ALA A 11 29.55 -68.13 45.67
CA ALA A 11 29.43 -67.30 46.84
C ALA A 11 28.16 -66.44 46.70
N LEU A 12 27.15 -66.68 47.53
CA LEU A 12 25.95 -65.85 47.69
C LEU A 12 26.32 -64.60 48.44
N PHE A 13 26.21 -63.46 47.75
CA PHE A 13 26.12 -62.15 48.41
C PHE A 13 24.67 -61.71 48.43
N VAL A 14 24.07 -61.65 49.61
CA VAL A 14 22.78 -61.03 49.88
C VAL A 14 23.02 -59.52 49.99
N LEU A 15 22.68 -58.76 48.98
CA LEU A 15 22.61 -57.30 49.03
C LEU A 15 21.18 -56.85 49.32
N GLY A 16 20.99 -56.26 50.51
CA GLY A 16 19.74 -55.68 50.93
C GLY A 16 19.40 -54.47 50.03
N LEU A 17 18.27 -54.52 49.37
CA LEU A 17 17.66 -53.40 48.66
C LEU A 17 17.04 -52.45 49.67
N VAL A 18 17.73 -51.36 50.00
CA VAL A 18 17.12 -50.18 50.61
C VAL A 18 16.34 -49.44 49.47
N ARG A 19 15.03 -49.53 49.52
CA ARG A 19 14.14 -48.69 48.70
C ARG A 19 14.12 -47.28 49.31
N GLU A 20 14.90 -46.37 48.77
CA GLU A 20 14.61 -44.94 48.91
C GLU A 20 13.37 -44.61 48.10
N ALA A 21 12.29 -44.26 48.81
CA ALA A 21 11.10 -43.68 48.22
C ALA A 21 11.44 -42.25 47.79
N ALA A 22 11.75 -42.07 46.51
CA ALA A 22 11.82 -40.74 45.91
C ALA A 22 10.42 -40.10 46.02
N HIS A 23 10.26 -39.18 46.94
CA HIS A 23 9.12 -38.25 46.96
C HIS A 23 9.18 -37.42 45.70
N ALA A 24 8.42 -37.81 44.66
CA ALA A 24 8.08 -36.93 43.56
C ALA A 24 7.26 -35.76 44.15
N GLN A 25 7.91 -34.64 44.46
CA GLN A 25 7.20 -33.41 44.69
C GLN A 25 6.41 -33.09 43.41
N SER A 26 5.08 -33.18 43.49
CA SER A 26 4.19 -32.68 42.45
C SER A 26 4.41 -31.18 42.39
N ILE A 27 5.14 -30.72 41.38
CA ILE A 27 5.21 -29.30 41.02
C ILE A 27 3.78 -28.90 40.68
N ALA A 28 3.14 -28.14 41.57
CA ALA A 28 1.85 -27.53 41.28
C ALA A 28 1.92 -26.82 39.92
N PRO A 29 0.92 -26.91 39.07
CA PRO A 29 0.92 -26.21 37.78
C PRO A 29 1.09 -24.71 38.07
N THR A 30 2.23 -24.14 37.73
CA THR A 30 2.44 -22.71 37.75
C THR A 30 1.31 -22.05 36.98
N ALA A 31 0.56 -21.16 37.64
CA ALA A 31 -0.51 -20.42 37.00
C ALA A 31 0.00 -19.81 35.70
N ALA A 32 -0.78 -19.92 34.62
CA ALA A 32 -0.40 -19.36 33.34
C ALA A 32 -0.02 -17.87 33.51
N PRO A 33 1.08 -17.42 32.93
CA PRO A 33 1.55 -16.06 33.10
C PRO A 33 0.48 -15.08 32.62
N LYS A 34 0.11 -14.10 33.46
CA LYS A 34 -0.89 -13.08 33.12
C LYS A 34 -0.22 -11.99 32.29
N PHE A 35 -0.72 -11.78 31.09
CA PHE A 35 -0.35 -10.66 30.23
C PHE A 35 -1.11 -9.38 30.64
N GLU A 36 -0.50 -8.22 30.42
CA GLU A 36 -1.06 -6.91 30.74
C GLU A 36 -2.32 -6.62 29.90
N THR A 37 -3.29 -5.94 30.51
CA THR A 37 -4.57 -5.56 29.88
C THR A 37 -4.59 -4.11 29.40
N GLU A 38 -3.56 -3.33 29.73
CA GLU A 38 -3.42 -1.95 29.25
C GLU A 38 -3.03 -1.92 27.77
N PRO A 39 -3.59 -1.00 26.98
CA PRO A 39 -3.23 -0.83 25.56
C PRO A 39 -1.77 -0.43 25.36
N PHE A 40 -1.21 -0.76 24.20
CA PHE A 40 0.13 -0.32 23.84
C PHE A 40 0.21 1.20 23.72
N SER A 41 1.26 1.77 24.30
CA SER A 41 1.44 3.22 24.35
C SER A 41 1.92 3.78 23.01
N GLY A 42 1.11 4.66 22.41
CA GLY A 42 1.53 5.43 21.24
C GLY A 42 2.73 6.35 21.54
N ALA A 43 2.84 6.86 22.76
CA ALA A 43 3.96 7.69 23.16
C ALA A 43 5.27 6.90 23.28
N GLU A 44 5.25 5.64 23.75
CA GLU A 44 6.42 4.74 23.74
C GLU A 44 6.82 4.41 22.30
N LEU A 45 5.86 4.15 21.41
CA LEU A 45 6.16 3.90 20.01
C LEU A 45 6.93 5.05 19.35
N LEU A 46 6.56 6.29 19.66
CA LEU A 46 7.19 7.48 19.07
C LEU A 46 8.56 7.82 19.65
N ARG A 47 8.74 7.62 20.97
CA ARG A 47 9.97 8.00 21.68
C ARG A 47 10.94 6.84 21.88
N GLY A 48 10.51 5.63 21.60
CA GLY A 48 11.18 4.41 22.01
C GLY A 48 10.82 4.01 23.45
N LYS A 49 11.07 2.74 23.75
CA LYS A 49 10.89 2.13 25.07
C LYS A 49 12.23 1.62 25.57
N ARG A 50 12.55 1.93 26.83
CA ARG A 50 13.73 1.38 27.51
C ARG A 50 13.28 0.63 28.75
N ILE A 51 13.79 -0.56 28.92
CA ILE A 51 13.62 -1.38 30.13
C ILE A 51 14.92 -2.11 30.44
N THR A 52 15.12 -2.47 31.66
CA THR A 52 16.30 -3.22 32.11
C THR A 52 16.10 -4.72 31.83
N GLU A 53 17.20 -5.48 31.93
CA GLU A 53 17.13 -6.95 31.81
C GLU A 53 16.26 -7.58 32.91
N ALA A 54 16.34 -7.05 34.14
CA ALA A 54 15.52 -7.50 35.26
C ALA A 54 14.02 -7.26 35.03
N GLU A 55 13.66 -6.09 34.53
CA GLU A 55 12.27 -5.79 34.12
C GLU A 55 11.81 -6.69 32.98
N CYS A 56 12.67 -6.95 31.97
CA CYS A 56 12.38 -7.86 30.89
C CYS A 56 12.11 -9.28 31.36
N ALA A 57 12.91 -9.77 32.29
CA ALA A 57 12.76 -11.11 32.87
C ALA A 57 11.43 -11.29 33.64
N ALA A 58 10.87 -10.20 34.17
CA ALA A 58 9.58 -10.20 34.86
C ALA A 58 8.38 -10.20 33.91
N LEU A 59 8.58 -9.88 32.60
CA LEU A 59 7.50 -9.81 31.64
C LEU A 59 7.17 -11.18 31.03
N PRO A 60 5.89 -11.58 30.96
CA PRO A 60 5.49 -12.80 30.28
C PRO A 60 5.75 -12.68 28.78
N GLY A 61 6.27 -13.72 28.16
CA GLY A 61 6.54 -13.70 26.71
C GLY A 61 7.58 -12.65 26.32
N ALA A 62 8.71 -12.62 27.03
CA ALA A 62 9.82 -11.72 26.73
C ALA A 62 11.17 -12.46 26.76
N VAL A 63 12.11 -12.00 25.96
CA VAL A 63 13.52 -12.40 25.98
C VAL A 63 14.41 -11.16 25.98
N TRP A 64 15.45 -11.19 26.80
CA TRP A 64 16.51 -10.19 26.75
C TRP A 64 17.58 -10.64 25.76
N VAL A 65 17.96 -9.77 24.83
CA VAL A 65 18.99 -10.03 23.84
C VAL A 65 19.91 -8.82 23.70
N ALA A 66 21.17 -9.03 23.43
CA ALA A 66 22.15 -7.97 23.25
C ALA A 66 22.83 -8.08 21.88
N VAL A 67 22.96 -6.94 21.21
CA VAL A 67 23.73 -6.76 19.98
C VAL A 67 24.65 -5.55 20.21
N ASP A 68 25.92 -5.66 19.85
CA ASP A 68 26.94 -4.61 20.06
C ASP A 68 26.96 -4.08 21.52
N GLN A 69 26.88 -4.97 22.47
CA GLN A 69 26.85 -4.68 23.93
C GLN A 69 25.64 -3.85 24.42
N GLN A 70 24.65 -3.64 23.57
CA GLN A 70 23.40 -2.96 23.91
C GLN A 70 22.26 -3.98 23.95
N GLY A 71 21.64 -4.11 25.13
CA GLY A 71 20.53 -5.05 25.34
C GLY A 71 19.19 -4.43 25.00
N GLU A 72 18.30 -5.29 24.51
CA GLU A 72 16.90 -4.97 24.26
C GLU A 72 15.99 -6.12 24.72
N CYS A 73 14.81 -5.78 25.20
CA CYS A 73 13.78 -6.73 25.56
C CYS A 73 12.83 -6.96 24.38
N ILE A 74 12.80 -8.16 23.86
CA ILE A 74 11.91 -8.50 22.74
C ILE A 74 10.72 -9.28 23.26
N ARG A 75 9.52 -8.71 23.09
CA ARG A 75 8.23 -9.32 23.45
C ARG A 75 7.76 -10.27 22.36
N TYR A 76 7.14 -11.36 22.77
CA TYR A 76 6.49 -12.28 21.87
C TYR A 76 5.24 -12.89 22.50
N TYR A 77 4.30 -13.32 21.67
CA TYR A 77 3.03 -13.90 22.06
C TYR A 77 2.96 -15.29 21.43
N HIS A 78 3.13 -16.30 22.26
CA HIS A 78 3.34 -17.68 21.85
C HIS A 78 2.21 -18.58 22.32
N SER A 79 1.81 -19.53 21.45
CA SER A 79 0.82 -20.54 21.82
C SER A 79 1.04 -21.86 21.10
N THR A 80 0.79 -22.94 21.84
CA THR A 80 0.73 -24.32 21.34
C THR A 80 -0.69 -24.89 21.35
N ALA A 81 -1.72 -24.04 21.49
CA ALA A 81 -3.12 -24.47 21.57
C ALA A 81 -3.61 -25.27 20.34
N GLY A 82 -2.91 -25.17 19.21
CA GLY A 82 -3.20 -25.90 17.99
C GLY A 82 -2.36 -27.18 17.79
N GLY A 83 -1.42 -27.42 18.70
CA GLY A 83 -0.51 -28.56 18.63
C GLY A 83 0.86 -28.23 19.22
N VAL A 84 1.57 -29.25 19.60
CA VAL A 84 2.99 -29.19 20.03
C VAL A 84 3.86 -29.78 18.94
N GLY A 85 5.11 -29.35 18.87
CA GLY A 85 6.05 -29.89 17.88
C GLY A 85 7.37 -29.12 17.89
N PRO A 86 8.38 -29.62 17.16
CA PRO A 86 9.69 -29.00 17.09
C PRO A 86 9.76 -27.80 16.12
N GLU A 87 8.67 -27.46 15.47
CA GLU A 87 8.58 -26.40 14.46
C GLU A 87 7.51 -25.38 14.84
N VAL A 88 7.71 -24.11 14.50
CA VAL A 88 6.79 -23.02 14.84
C VAL A 88 6.63 -22.06 13.67
N VAL A 89 5.41 -21.55 13.45
CA VAL A 89 5.17 -20.39 12.57
C VAL A 89 5.39 -19.11 13.36
N VAL A 90 6.32 -18.28 12.87
CA VAL A 90 6.63 -16.96 13.40
C VAL A 90 6.02 -15.92 12.51
N PHE A 91 5.20 -15.05 13.07
CA PHE A 91 4.55 -13.95 12.33
C PHE A 91 5.17 -12.61 12.64
N PHE A 92 5.47 -11.88 11.59
CA PHE A 92 5.91 -10.48 11.61
C PHE A 92 4.83 -9.60 10.99
N SER A 93 4.29 -8.68 11.77
CA SER A 93 3.23 -7.77 11.35
C SER A 93 3.76 -6.58 10.52
N THR A 94 2.82 -5.84 9.96
CA THR A 94 3.04 -4.62 9.20
C THR A 94 3.58 -3.46 10.04
N GLU A 95 3.72 -2.31 9.41
CA GLU A 95 3.94 -0.99 10.02
C GLU A 95 2.85 -0.70 11.06
N VAL A 96 3.25 -0.09 12.17
CA VAL A 96 2.33 0.26 13.28
C VAL A 96 2.08 1.75 13.42
N ALA A 97 2.68 2.55 12.54
CA ALA A 97 2.48 4.00 12.47
C ALA A 97 2.59 4.49 11.04
N SER A 98 1.86 5.54 10.71
CA SER A 98 2.06 6.31 9.48
C SER A 98 3.05 7.45 9.73
N THR A 99 3.81 7.79 8.71
CA THR A 99 4.61 9.02 8.68
C THR A 99 4.04 9.92 7.60
N ASN A 100 3.56 11.10 7.97
CA ASN A 100 3.08 12.05 6.99
C ASN A 100 4.26 12.74 6.26
N ALA A 101 3.94 13.59 5.32
CA ALA A 101 4.94 14.28 4.52
C ALA A 101 5.79 15.29 5.29
N ARG A 102 5.34 15.74 6.46
CA ARG A 102 6.09 16.61 7.38
C ARG A 102 7.07 15.81 8.27
N GLY A 103 7.10 14.47 8.13
CA GLY A 103 7.88 13.61 9.02
C GLY A 103 7.21 13.33 10.38
N GLU A 104 5.98 13.81 10.57
CA GLU A 104 5.23 13.52 11.81
C GLU A 104 4.76 12.08 11.80
N VAL A 105 5.06 11.35 12.86
CA VAL A 105 4.69 9.95 13.01
C VAL A 105 3.42 9.86 13.85
N LYS A 106 2.41 9.17 13.31
CA LYS A 106 1.15 8.91 14.01
C LYS A 106 0.93 7.41 14.16
N PRO A 107 0.81 6.89 15.38
CA PRO A 107 0.44 5.49 15.60
C PRO A 107 -0.90 5.15 14.96
N TYR A 108 -1.02 3.95 14.39
CA TYR A 108 -2.30 3.47 13.89
C TYR A 108 -3.25 3.07 15.02
N ASP A 109 -4.53 3.34 14.85
CA ASP A 109 -5.59 2.97 15.78
C ASP A 109 -5.58 1.48 16.12
N PHE A 110 -5.33 0.61 15.15
CA PHE A 110 -5.28 -0.83 15.39
C PHE A 110 -4.13 -1.23 16.33
N TYR A 111 -3.05 -0.45 16.42
CA TYR A 111 -1.95 -0.69 17.33
C TYR A 111 -2.28 -0.21 18.75
N VAL A 112 -2.70 1.06 18.90
CA VAL A 112 -2.95 1.65 20.22
C VAL A 112 -4.22 1.12 20.91
N LYS A 113 -5.05 0.36 20.22
CA LYS A 113 -6.22 -0.36 20.77
C LYS A 113 -5.90 -1.80 21.18
N GLN A 114 -4.70 -2.32 20.88
CA GLN A 114 -4.29 -3.67 21.26
C GLN A 114 -3.67 -3.69 22.64
N THR A 115 -3.86 -4.81 23.35
CA THR A 115 -3.24 -5.09 24.65
C THR A 115 -2.39 -6.35 24.55
N PRO A 116 -1.38 -6.53 25.43
CA PRO A 116 -0.62 -7.79 25.51
C PRO A 116 -1.51 -9.02 25.71
N ALA A 117 -2.53 -8.93 26.56
CA ALA A 117 -3.50 -10.02 26.78
C ALA A 117 -4.26 -10.39 25.47
N ALA A 118 -4.78 -9.39 24.76
CA ALA A 118 -5.49 -9.62 23.49
C ALA A 118 -4.55 -10.21 22.41
N MET A 119 -3.27 -9.83 22.40
CA MET A 119 -2.27 -10.42 21.51
C MET A 119 -2.02 -11.89 21.84
N GLN A 120 -1.96 -12.25 23.12
CA GLN A 120 -1.81 -13.64 23.57
C GLN A 120 -3.03 -14.49 23.19
N ASP A 121 -4.24 -13.99 23.40
CA ASP A 121 -5.47 -14.67 23.00
C ASP A 121 -5.56 -14.88 21.49
N ARG A 122 -5.16 -13.86 20.74
CA ARG A 122 -5.07 -13.95 19.27
C ARG A 122 -4.06 -15.00 18.82
N SER A 123 -2.91 -15.07 19.48
CA SER A 123 -1.90 -16.08 19.19
C SER A 123 -2.41 -17.50 19.48
N ALA A 124 -3.19 -17.68 20.54
CA ALA A 124 -3.85 -18.95 20.82
C ALA A 124 -4.90 -19.29 19.74
N GLY A 125 -5.66 -18.30 19.28
CA GLY A 125 -6.60 -18.44 18.15
C GLY A 125 -5.89 -18.87 16.86
N TRP A 126 -4.79 -18.22 16.52
CA TRP A 126 -4.00 -18.57 15.34
C TRP A 126 -3.36 -19.95 15.45
N SER A 127 -2.75 -20.28 16.59
CA SER A 127 -2.21 -21.64 16.82
C SER A 127 -3.26 -22.71 16.52
N ARG A 128 -4.49 -22.58 17.07
CA ARG A 128 -5.61 -23.51 16.78
C ARG A 128 -5.97 -23.54 15.29
N SER A 129 -6.08 -22.39 14.66
CA SER A 129 -6.44 -22.30 13.24
C SER A 129 -5.39 -22.94 12.33
N LEU A 130 -4.12 -22.72 12.63
CA LEU A 130 -2.99 -23.25 11.86
C LEU A 130 -2.68 -24.72 12.23
N ARG A 131 -3.21 -25.24 13.33
CA ARG A 131 -2.96 -26.58 13.88
C ARG A 131 -1.48 -26.85 14.13
N MET A 132 -0.76 -25.87 14.67
CA MET A 132 0.65 -25.96 15.00
C MET A 132 1.06 -24.84 15.97
N PRO A 133 2.27 -24.91 16.58
CA PRO A 133 2.79 -23.80 17.36
C PRO A 133 2.83 -22.49 16.56
N TYR A 134 2.44 -21.41 17.22
CA TYR A 134 2.41 -20.08 16.63
C TYR A 134 3.07 -19.06 17.56
N LEU A 135 3.79 -18.12 16.95
CA LEU A 135 4.48 -17.05 17.66
C LEU A 135 4.31 -15.73 16.89
N TYR A 136 3.75 -14.73 17.55
CA TYR A 136 3.77 -13.36 17.10
C TYR A 136 4.96 -12.65 17.73
N LEU A 137 5.88 -12.10 16.93
CA LEU A 137 7.05 -11.39 17.43
C LEU A 137 6.85 -9.87 17.36
N GLY A 138 6.99 -9.20 18.50
CA GLY A 138 7.09 -7.73 18.55
C GLY A 138 8.48 -7.30 18.10
N ARG A 139 8.56 -6.57 16.98
CA ARG A 139 9.85 -6.00 16.55
C ARG A 139 10.34 -4.93 17.55
N PRO A 140 11.63 -4.56 17.56
CA PRO A 140 12.15 -3.51 18.45
C PRO A 140 11.27 -2.26 18.43
N GLY A 141 10.89 -1.76 19.61
CA GLY A 141 10.02 -0.60 19.80
C GLY A 141 8.53 -0.82 19.51
N THR A 142 8.08 -2.07 19.31
CA THR A 142 6.66 -2.37 19.02
C THR A 142 6.12 -3.47 19.93
N TYR A 143 4.80 -3.50 20.14
CA TYR A 143 4.09 -4.56 20.87
C TYR A 143 4.71 -4.91 22.22
N GLY A 144 5.17 -3.89 22.95
CA GLY A 144 5.77 -4.04 24.28
C GLY A 144 7.28 -4.35 24.28
N SER A 145 7.91 -4.57 23.12
CA SER A 145 9.37 -4.67 23.00
C SER A 145 10.03 -3.33 23.29
N SER A 146 11.21 -3.35 23.90
CA SER A 146 12.06 -2.17 24.02
C SER A 146 12.75 -1.81 22.70
N GLY A 147 13.43 -0.67 22.65
CA GLY A 147 14.05 -0.13 21.46
C GLY A 147 13.22 0.98 20.80
N GLU A 148 13.64 1.36 19.60
CA GLU A 148 13.08 2.48 18.86
C GLU A 148 12.54 2.00 17.51
N HIS A 149 11.22 2.11 17.29
CA HIS A 149 10.60 1.74 16.00
C HIS A 149 11.12 2.60 14.82
N ALA A 150 11.60 3.81 15.10
CA ALA A 150 12.23 4.66 14.09
C ALA A 150 13.53 4.06 13.52
N ARG A 151 14.18 3.15 14.22
CA ARG A 151 15.40 2.46 13.78
C ARG A 151 15.15 1.17 13.01
N ARG A 152 13.97 0.96 12.50
CA ARG A 152 13.67 -0.20 11.66
C ARG A 152 14.42 -0.16 10.32
N ARG A 153 14.52 -1.30 9.65
CA ARG A 153 15.27 -1.51 8.39
C ARG A 153 16.77 -1.22 8.53
N THR A 154 17.30 -1.48 9.71
CA THR A 154 18.75 -1.41 9.98
C THR A 154 19.29 -2.82 10.24
N PRO A 155 20.59 -3.06 10.01
CA PRO A 155 21.21 -4.34 10.36
C PRO A 155 20.97 -4.73 11.81
N ARG A 156 21.04 -3.75 12.74
CA ARG A 156 20.82 -3.96 14.17
C ARG A 156 19.42 -4.47 14.49
N GLU A 157 18.35 -3.96 13.82
CA GLU A 157 16.98 -4.48 14.03
C GLU A 157 16.95 -5.97 13.74
N ILE A 158 17.52 -6.39 12.61
CA ILE A 158 17.46 -7.78 12.15
C ILE A 158 18.33 -8.68 13.04
N ASP A 159 19.47 -8.19 13.48
CA ASP A 159 20.36 -8.92 14.40
C ASP A 159 19.68 -9.13 15.76
N LEU A 160 18.96 -8.12 16.31
CA LEU A 160 18.15 -8.25 17.52
C LEU A 160 17.01 -9.26 17.34
N ILE A 161 16.31 -9.22 16.19
CA ILE A 161 15.25 -10.19 15.87
C ILE A 161 15.85 -11.60 15.78
N SER A 162 16.99 -11.77 15.12
CA SER A 162 17.66 -13.06 14.98
C SER A 162 18.07 -13.62 16.35
N ALA A 163 18.69 -12.80 17.20
CA ALA A 163 19.07 -13.20 18.57
C ALA A 163 17.85 -13.55 19.44
N ALA A 164 16.75 -12.80 19.29
CA ALA A 164 15.49 -13.10 19.97
C ALA A 164 14.91 -14.45 19.54
N LEU A 165 14.95 -14.76 18.24
CA LEU A 165 14.52 -16.06 17.72
C LEU A 165 15.39 -17.20 18.27
N ASP A 166 16.69 -17.00 18.44
CA ASP A 166 17.58 -18.02 19.05
C ASP A 166 17.23 -18.26 20.53
N ALA A 167 17.00 -17.22 21.29
CA ALA A 167 16.59 -17.31 22.68
C ALA A 167 15.21 -17.98 22.83
N ILE A 168 14.24 -17.63 21.99
CA ILE A 168 12.90 -18.21 21.98
C ILE A 168 12.95 -19.67 21.55
N LYS A 169 13.72 -19.98 20.52
CA LYS A 169 13.94 -21.33 20.01
C LYS A 169 14.51 -22.26 21.09
N SER A 170 15.54 -21.78 21.80
CA SER A 170 16.13 -22.48 22.94
C SER A 170 15.12 -22.69 24.07
N ARG A 171 14.37 -21.65 24.45
CA ARG A 171 13.36 -21.69 25.54
C ARG A 171 12.24 -22.69 25.29
N HIS A 172 11.78 -22.82 24.03
CA HIS A 172 10.62 -23.64 23.68
C HIS A 172 10.99 -24.95 23.00
N GLY A 173 12.27 -25.23 22.78
CA GLY A 173 12.75 -26.49 22.17
C GLY A 173 12.48 -26.57 20.66
N TYR A 174 12.34 -25.45 19.97
CA TYR A 174 12.14 -25.47 18.52
C TYR A 174 13.45 -25.76 17.77
N THR A 175 13.36 -26.56 16.74
CA THR A 175 14.50 -26.85 15.84
C THR A 175 14.41 -26.11 14.54
N ARG A 176 13.18 -25.76 14.10
CA ARG A 176 12.90 -25.12 12.81
C ARG A 176 11.89 -23.99 12.94
N LEU A 177 12.11 -22.91 12.20
CA LEU A 177 11.24 -21.76 12.13
C LEU A 177 10.63 -21.63 10.74
N HIS A 178 9.31 -21.37 10.68
CA HIS A 178 8.61 -20.98 9.47
C HIS A 178 8.17 -19.54 9.61
N LEU A 179 8.58 -18.67 8.70
CA LEU A 179 8.32 -17.24 8.81
C LEU A 179 7.12 -16.85 7.95
N ALA A 180 6.23 -16.07 8.50
CA ALA A 180 5.16 -15.40 7.77
C ALA A 180 5.29 -13.89 8.01
N GLY A 181 5.69 -13.15 6.98
CA GLY A 181 5.85 -11.70 7.04
C GLY A 181 4.82 -10.99 6.20
N TYR A 182 4.20 -9.94 6.75
CA TYR A 182 3.24 -9.11 6.05
C TYR A 182 3.73 -7.68 5.94
N SER A 183 3.70 -7.13 4.72
CA SER A 183 4.09 -5.74 4.45
C SER A 183 5.53 -5.46 4.95
N GLU A 184 5.72 -4.59 5.91
CA GLU A 184 7.01 -4.33 6.59
C GLU A 184 7.56 -5.54 7.34
N GLY A 185 6.69 -6.39 7.89
CA GLY A 185 7.12 -7.64 8.52
C GLY A 185 7.72 -8.62 7.52
N GLY A 186 7.28 -8.54 6.27
CA GLY A 186 7.88 -9.31 5.18
C GLY A 186 9.30 -8.86 4.83
N HIS A 187 9.61 -7.57 4.99
CA HIS A 187 10.98 -7.06 4.89
C HIS A 187 11.90 -7.75 5.91
N ALA A 188 11.52 -7.75 7.19
CA ALA A 188 12.30 -8.41 8.23
C ALA A 188 12.45 -9.93 7.99
N ALA A 189 11.38 -10.61 7.59
CA ALA A 189 11.41 -12.04 7.27
C ALA A 189 12.34 -12.34 6.07
N ALA A 190 12.34 -11.50 5.05
CA ALA A 190 13.22 -11.66 3.88
C ALA A 190 14.69 -11.44 4.20
N GLU A 191 15.01 -10.51 5.11
CA GLU A 191 16.39 -10.29 5.54
C GLU A 191 16.95 -11.43 6.39
N LEU A 192 16.11 -12.08 7.19
CA LEU A 192 16.51 -13.25 7.98
C LEU A 192 16.96 -14.42 7.11
N LEU A 193 16.53 -14.51 5.84
CA LEU A 193 17.00 -15.51 4.88
C LEU A 193 18.52 -15.50 4.68
N ALA A 194 19.15 -14.32 4.72
CA ALA A 194 20.60 -14.18 4.57
C ALA A 194 21.37 -14.40 5.88
N ARG A 195 20.68 -14.53 7.02
CA ARG A 195 21.31 -14.65 8.35
C ARG A 195 21.09 -15.99 9.02
N ARG A 196 20.08 -16.76 8.60
CA ARG A 196 19.65 -17.96 9.32
C ARG A 196 19.63 -19.19 8.44
N SER A 197 20.08 -20.30 9.03
CA SER A 197 20.10 -21.62 8.37
C SER A 197 18.98 -22.57 8.86
N ASP A 198 18.19 -22.17 9.84
CA ASP A 198 17.13 -22.99 10.46
C ASP A 198 15.71 -22.62 9.97
N LEU A 199 15.62 -21.88 8.88
CA LEU A 199 14.34 -21.52 8.25
C LEU A 199 13.86 -22.64 7.33
N GLY A 200 12.57 -23.00 7.42
CA GLY A 200 11.91 -23.91 6.50
C GLY A 200 11.12 -23.16 5.43
N CYS A 201 9.88 -22.79 5.73
CA CYS A 201 9.06 -21.95 4.85
C CYS A 201 9.23 -20.47 5.21
N VAL A 202 9.40 -19.61 4.22
CA VAL A 202 9.39 -18.16 4.38
C VAL A 202 8.36 -17.59 3.43
N VAL A 203 7.26 -17.08 4.00
CA VAL A 203 6.12 -16.53 3.25
C VAL A 203 6.09 -15.03 3.41
N LEU A 204 6.08 -14.33 2.28
CA LEU A 204 6.23 -12.89 2.15
C LEU A 204 4.96 -12.33 1.48
N ALA A 205 3.98 -11.90 2.30
CA ALA A 205 2.68 -11.44 1.83
C ALA A 205 2.64 -9.90 1.70
N SER A 206 2.31 -9.39 0.53
CA SER A 206 2.28 -7.93 0.24
C SER A 206 3.52 -7.21 0.77
N SER A 207 4.70 -7.81 0.60
CA SER A 207 5.91 -7.48 1.37
C SER A 207 6.80 -6.42 0.73
N LEU A 208 7.44 -5.58 1.55
CA LEU A 208 8.44 -4.62 1.12
C LEU A 208 9.78 -5.33 0.83
N LEU A 209 9.93 -5.86 -0.38
CA LEU A 209 11.08 -6.66 -0.80
C LEU A 209 12.15 -5.88 -1.55
N SER A 210 11.85 -4.65 -1.98
CA SER A 210 12.83 -3.69 -2.48
C SER A 210 12.51 -2.29 -1.97
N VAL A 211 13.31 -1.83 -1.01
CA VAL A 211 13.20 -0.48 -0.45
C VAL A 211 13.56 0.55 -1.51
N ARG A 212 14.59 0.29 -2.32
CA ARG A 212 15.00 1.20 -3.42
C ARG A 212 13.91 1.38 -4.47
N SER A 213 13.26 0.29 -4.88
CA SER A 213 12.12 0.39 -5.81
C SER A 213 10.98 1.20 -5.21
N ARG A 214 10.68 0.97 -3.93
CA ARG A 214 9.67 1.74 -3.19
C ARG A 214 10.01 3.22 -3.12
N LEU A 215 11.27 3.56 -2.82
CA LEU A 215 11.76 4.94 -2.81
C LEU A 215 11.67 5.58 -4.18
N ALA A 216 12.07 4.89 -5.23
CA ALA A 216 11.98 5.37 -6.60
C ALA A 216 10.51 5.60 -7.03
N GLU A 217 9.63 4.65 -6.75
CA GLU A 217 8.19 4.77 -6.98
C GLU A 217 7.57 5.89 -6.14
N ALA A 218 8.06 6.06 -4.86
CA ALA A 218 7.71 7.11 -3.94
C ALA A 218 8.49 8.42 -4.24
N GLY A 219 9.61 8.60 -5.20
CA GLY A 219 10.53 9.71 -5.52
C GLY A 219 11.12 10.32 -4.27
N ARG A 220 11.41 9.46 -3.35
CA ARG A 220 12.15 9.82 -2.16
C ARG A 220 13.59 9.35 -2.32
N ASP A 221 14.49 10.11 -1.79
CA ASP A 221 15.92 9.78 -1.71
C ASP A 221 16.27 9.12 -0.38
N GLN A 222 15.36 9.16 0.58
CA GLN A 222 15.51 8.55 1.91
C GLN A 222 14.23 7.84 2.35
N ASP A 223 14.41 6.81 3.16
CA ASP A 223 13.33 6.04 3.72
C ASP A 223 12.44 6.86 4.67
N VAL A 224 11.20 6.40 4.92
CA VAL A 224 10.26 7.03 5.86
C VAL A 224 10.80 7.08 7.30
N THR A 225 11.84 6.32 7.62
CA THR A 225 12.56 6.37 8.90
C THR A 225 13.62 7.47 8.95
N GLY A 226 13.86 8.19 7.84
CA GLY A 226 15.00 9.10 7.68
C GLY A 226 16.33 8.37 7.35
N ASN A 227 16.33 7.04 7.27
CA ASN A 227 17.52 6.28 6.93
C ASN A 227 17.83 6.43 5.42
N LYS A 228 19.03 6.90 5.09
CA LYS A 228 19.52 7.03 3.73
C LYS A 228 20.03 5.71 3.14
N HIS A 229 20.34 4.74 3.99
CA HIS A 229 20.88 3.45 3.61
C HIS A 229 20.13 2.30 4.30
N PRO A 230 18.79 2.20 4.08
CA PRO A 230 18.03 1.09 4.63
C PRO A 230 18.51 -0.22 4.01
N VAL A 231 18.49 -1.29 4.80
CA VAL A 231 18.75 -2.62 4.24
C VAL A 231 17.69 -2.93 3.19
N ASP A 232 18.10 -3.52 2.07
CA ASP A 232 17.21 -3.81 0.95
C ASP A 232 17.21 -5.32 0.68
N PRO A 233 16.12 -6.05 0.97
CA PRO A 233 16.07 -7.51 0.83
C PRO A 233 16.49 -8.02 -0.55
N VAL A 234 16.14 -7.32 -1.63
CA VAL A 234 16.55 -7.72 -2.99
C VAL A 234 18.06 -7.71 -3.19
N ALA A 235 18.79 -6.86 -2.46
CA ALA A 235 20.24 -6.79 -2.52
C ALA A 235 20.92 -7.94 -1.75
N LEU A 236 20.22 -8.59 -0.83
CA LEU A 236 20.71 -9.69 -0.02
C LEU A 236 20.46 -11.08 -0.62
N VAL A 237 19.77 -11.16 -1.75
CA VAL A 237 19.38 -12.43 -2.38
C VAL A 237 20.58 -13.36 -2.62
N ASP A 238 21.72 -12.82 -3.01
CA ASP A 238 22.95 -13.59 -3.28
C ASP A 238 23.62 -14.14 -2.00
N HIS A 239 23.26 -13.62 -0.84
CA HIS A 239 23.77 -14.06 0.47
C HIS A 239 22.91 -15.16 1.09
N VAL A 240 21.75 -15.48 0.50
CA VAL A 240 20.89 -16.56 0.99
C VAL A 240 21.52 -17.92 0.74
N VAL A 241 21.75 -18.69 1.78
CA VAL A 241 22.28 -20.04 1.67
C VAL A 241 21.22 -20.97 1.09
N LYS A 242 21.50 -21.55 -0.08
CA LYS A 242 20.62 -22.53 -0.72
C LYS A 242 20.54 -23.81 0.11
N ARG A 243 19.34 -24.25 0.37
CA ARG A 243 19.06 -25.49 1.10
C ARG A 243 17.89 -26.22 0.43
N PRO A 244 17.93 -27.54 0.33
CA PRO A 244 16.88 -28.31 -0.34
C PRO A 244 15.53 -28.25 0.39
N ASP A 245 15.54 -27.91 1.67
CA ASP A 245 14.39 -27.84 2.56
C ASP A 245 13.85 -26.41 2.75
N LEU A 246 14.52 -25.38 2.20
CA LEU A 246 14.05 -24.00 2.20
C LEU A 246 12.98 -23.83 1.11
N ARG A 247 11.88 -23.15 1.46
CA ARG A 247 10.85 -22.76 0.50
C ARG A 247 10.50 -21.29 0.72
N ILE A 248 10.59 -20.48 -0.33
CA ILE A 248 10.26 -19.05 -0.30
C ILE A 248 8.99 -18.85 -1.13
N ILE A 249 7.95 -18.28 -0.52
CA ILE A 249 6.68 -18.06 -1.20
C ILE A 249 6.31 -16.59 -1.06
N VAL A 250 6.15 -15.90 -2.19
CA VAL A 250 5.72 -14.49 -2.24
C VAL A 250 4.25 -14.44 -2.62
N VAL A 251 3.40 -13.91 -1.75
CA VAL A 251 1.95 -13.78 -1.98
C VAL A 251 1.65 -12.32 -2.29
N THR A 252 1.21 -12.05 -3.50
CA THR A 252 1.09 -10.72 -4.08
C THR A 252 -0.32 -10.49 -4.61
N ASP A 253 -0.96 -9.38 -4.27
CA ASP A 253 -2.07 -8.88 -5.08
C ASP A 253 -1.51 -8.07 -6.25
N PRO A 254 -1.87 -8.40 -7.52
CA PRO A 254 -1.40 -7.65 -8.69
C PRO A 254 -1.71 -6.15 -8.62
N ASP A 255 -2.76 -5.79 -7.91
CA ASP A 255 -3.26 -4.41 -7.79
C ASP A 255 -2.83 -3.73 -6.49
N ASP A 256 -1.89 -4.29 -5.72
CA ASP A 256 -1.41 -3.72 -4.45
C ASP A 256 -0.90 -2.28 -4.63
N ASN A 257 -1.58 -1.34 -3.96
CA ASN A 257 -1.26 0.09 -4.04
C ASN A 257 -0.28 0.58 -2.98
N VAL A 258 -0.09 -0.21 -1.95
CA VAL A 258 0.80 0.14 -0.85
C VAL A 258 2.22 -0.31 -1.15
N ILE A 259 2.38 -1.57 -1.55
CA ILE A 259 3.65 -2.15 -2.01
C ILE A 259 3.45 -2.72 -3.40
N SER A 260 4.04 -2.11 -4.41
CA SER A 260 3.78 -2.49 -5.80
C SER A 260 4.08 -3.97 -6.07
N ALA A 261 3.18 -4.63 -6.80
CA ALA A 261 3.39 -6.00 -7.28
C ALA A 261 4.69 -6.11 -8.13
N ARG A 262 5.06 -5.02 -8.81
CA ARG A 262 6.30 -4.91 -9.59
C ARG A 262 7.54 -5.12 -8.71
N SER A 263 7.63 -4.44 -7.55
CA SER A 263 8.76 -4.57 -6.64
C SER A 263 8.86 -5.98 -6.05
N GLN A 264 7.73 -6.59 -5.75
CA GLN A 264 7.66 -7.97 -5.27
C GLN A 264 8.07 -8.98 -6.35
N THR A 265 7.59 -8.81 -7.59
CA THR A 265 7.99 -9.65 -8.74
C THR A 265 9.47 -9.49 -9.09
N ALA A 266 10.02 -8.28 -8.96
CA ALA A 266 11.47 -8.05 -9.16
C ALA A 266 12.32 -8.86 -8.18
N TYR A 267 11.90 -8.95 -6.91
CA TYR A 267 12.53 -9.82 -5.92
C TYR A 267 12.45 -11.30 -6.32
N VAL A 268 11.28 -11.78 -6.73
CA VAL A 268 11.09 -13.17 -7.17
C VAL A 268 12.01 -13.50 -8.35
N ARG A 269 12.06 -12.63 -9.36
CA ARG A 269 12.96 -12.81 -10.52
C ARG A 269 14.43 -12.88 -10.08
N ARG A 270 14.85 -11.95 -9.20
CA ARG A 270 16.22 -11.94 -8.69
C ARG A 270 16.55 -13.20 -7.91
N ALA A 271 15.64 -13.64 -7.04
CA ALA A 271 15.78 -14.88 -6.28
C ALA A 271 15.82 -16.13 -7.19
N SER A 272 14.98 -16.19 -8.22
CA SER A 272 15.00 -17.25 -9.23
C SER A 272 16.30 -17.29 -10.01
N VAL A 273 16.82 -16.14 -10.46
CA VAL A 273 18.13 -16.05 -11.16
C VAL A 273 19.28 -16.49 -10.24
N ALA A 274 19.20 -16.18 -8.94
CA ALA A 274 20.14 -16.66 -7.95
C ALA A 274 19.98 -18.17 -7.66
N GLY A 275 18.97 -18.83 -8.23
CA GLY A 275 18.69 -20.25 -8.05
C GLY A 275 18.13 -20.59 -6.67
N LEU A 276 17.40 -19.65 -6.03
CA LEU A 276 16.67 -19.90 -4.79
C LEU A 276 15.31 -20.56 -5.11
N PRO A 277 14.81 -21.42 -4.21
CA PRO A 277 13.50 -22.07 -4.35
C PRO A 277 12.38 -21.08 -4.03
N VAL A 278 12.06 -20.19 -4.97
CA VAL A 278 11.06 -19.13 -4.81
C VAL A 278 9.86 -19.37 -5.71
N GLN A 279 8.65 -19.26 -5.13
CA GLN A 279 7.37 -19.32 -5.83
C GLN A 279 6.60 -18.02 -5.60
N GLN A 280 5.99 -17.47 -6.65
CA GLN A 280 5.04 -16.34 -6.52
C GLN A 280 3.61 -16.82 -6.69
N ILE A 281 2.72 -16.37 -5.81
CA ILE A 281 1.28 -16.63 -5.84
C ILE A 281 0.57 -15.28 -5.97
N PHE A 282 -0.31 -15.17 -6.96
CA PHE A 282 -1.16 -14.00 -7.10
C PHE A 282 -2.52 -14.23 -6.45
N ALA A 283 -2.84 -13.44 -5.43
CA ALA A 283 -4.05 -13.58 -4.65
C ALA A 283 -4.77 -12.24 -4.48
N ALA A 284 -6.11 -12.27 -4.43
CA ALA A 284 -6.91 -11.08 -4.16
C ALA A 284 -6.85 -10.73 -2.67
N ALA A 285 -6.45 -9.51 -2.36
CA ALA A 285 -6.57 -8.93 -1.02
C ALA A 285 -8.02 -8.52 -0.72
N THR A 286 -8.33 -8.34 0.56
CA THR A 286 -9.70 -8.08 1.02
C THR A 286 -10.00 -6.59 1.21
N ASP A 287 -8.99 -5.74 1.22
CA ASP A 287 -9.12 -4.30 1.41
C ASP A 287 -9.17 -3.51 0.09
N SER A 288 -9.59 -2.26 0.16
CA SER A 288 -9.67 -1.36 -1.00
C SER A 288 -8.30 -0.99 -1.60
N ASN A 289 -7.22 -1.18 -0.84
CA ASN A 289 -5.86 -0.93 -1.30
C ASN A 289 -5.21 -2.15 -1.96
N ALA A 290 -5.94 -3.26 -2.06
CA ALA A 290 -5.43 -4.52 -2.57
C ALA A 290 -4.14 -4.99 -1.86
N HIS A 291 -4.02 -4.69 -0.55
CA HIS A 291 -2.81 -4.92 0.24
C HIS A 291 -2.97 -5.98 1.32
N ASP A 292 -4.19 -6.21 1.84
CA ASP A 292 -4.44 -7.05 3.02
C ASP A 292 -4.39 -8.55 2.70
N LEU A 293 -3.17 -9.11 2.64
CA LEU A 293 -2.91 -10.53 2.40
C LEU A 293 -2.32 -11.28 3.61
N TRP A 294 -2.29 -10.68 4.82
CA TRP A 294 -1.65 -11.33 5.96
C TRP A 294 -2.28 -12.67 6.38
N ARG A 295 -3.61 -12.80 6.27
CA ARG A 295 -4.32 -14.06 6.57
C ARG A 295 -3.98 -15.16 5.57
N ALA A 296 -3.92 -14.81 4.29
CA ALA A 296 -3.48 -15.72 3.24
C ALA A 296 -2.02 -16.13 3.48
N GLY A 297 -1.14 -15.18 3.78
CA GLY A 297 0.27 -15.44 4.09
C GLY A 297 0.45 -16.41 5.26
N LEU A 298 -0.29 -16.24 6.36
CA LEU A 298 -0.26 -17.18 7.50
C LEU A 298 -0.73 -18.58 7.11
N SER A 299 -1.82 -18.67 6.37
CA SER A 299 -2.37 -19.95 5.93
C SER A 299 -1.41 -20.68 4.98
N VAL A 300 -0.79 -19.96 4.05
CA VAL A 300 0.26 -20.48 3.16
C VAL A 300 1.47 -20.98 3.97
N ALA A 301 1.91 -20.23 4.99
CA ALA A 301 3.04 -20.62 5.82
C ALA A 301 2.76 -21.93 6.59
N ALA A 302 1.55 -22.08 7.11
CA ALA A 302 1.15 -23.30 7.80
C ALA A 302 1.01 -24.51 6.86
N ASP A 303 0.45 -24.33 5.65
CA ASP A 303 0.38 -25.40 4.66
C ASP A 303 1.78 -25.82 4.20
N CYS A 304 2.65 -24.85 3.95
CA CYS A 304 4.04 -25.10 3.61
C CYS A 304 4.76 -25.85 4.73
N ALA A 305 4.61 -25.43 5.99
CA ALA A 305 5.20 -26.07 7.17
C ALA A 305 4.73 -27.53 7.35
N ARG A 306 3.50 -27.82 7.00
CA ARG A 306 2.96 -29.20 7.02
C ARG A 306 3.38 -30.03 5.79
N GLY A 307 4.26 -29.53 4.95
CA GLY A 307 4.77 -30.25 3.79
C GLY A 307 3.82 -30.30 2.59
N VAL A 308 2.79 -29.44 2.55
CA VAL A 308 1.93 -29.32 1.34
C VAL A 308 2.81 -28.89 0.17
N LYS A 309 2.70 -29.59 -0.96
CA LYS A 309 3.51 -29.32 -2.16
C LYS A 309 3.19 -27.96 -2.78
N ASP A 310 4.17 -27.37 -3.48
CA ASP A 310 4.03 -26.02 -4.06
C ASP A 310 2.89 -25.92 -5.06
N ASP A 311 2.68 -26.93 -5.91
CA ASP A 311 1.57 -26.98 -6.87
C ASP A 311 0.20 -26.97 -6.18
N ALA A 312 0.06 -27.70 -5.08
CA ALA A 312 -1.17 -27.72 -4.28
C ALA A 312 -1.39 -26.37 -3.55
N ILE A 313 -0.32 -25.74 -3.05
CA ILE A 313 -0.39 -24.40 -2.44
C ILE A 313 -0.81 -23.38 -3.51
N VAL A 314 -0.18 -23.39 -4.69
CA VAL A 314 -0.56 -22.52 -5.80
C VAL A 314 -2.02 -22.73 -6.17
N SER A 315 -2.44 -23.98 -6.39
CA SER A 315 -3.83 -24.30 -6.75
C SER A 315 -4.85 -23.81 -5.70
N LYS A 316 -4.49 -23.85 -4.42
CA LYS A 316 -5.37 -23.45 -3.32
C LYS A 316 -5.49 -21.93 -3.15
N TYR A 317 -4.39 -21.19 -3.34
CA TYR A 317 -4.32 -19.79 -2.94
C TYR A 317 -4.26 -18.81 -4.12
N GLN A 318 -3.88 -19.26 -5.33
CA GLN A 318 -3.86 -18.41 -6.50
C GLN A 318 -5.27 -18.21 -7.05
N ASN A 319 -5.85 -17.05 -6.75
CA ASN A 319 -7.23 -16.72 -7.15
C ASN A 319 -7.33 -15.40 -7.93
N LYS A 320 -6.18 -14.79 -8.27
CA LYS A 320 -6.12 -13.55 -9.05
C LYS A 320 -4.86 -13.56 -9.90
N MET A 321 -5.04 -13.46 -11.22
CA MET A 321 -3.91 -13.33 -12.14
C MET A 321 -3.82 -11.88 -12.61
N PRO A 322 -2.62 -11.31 -12.76
CA PRO A 322 -2.47 -10.04 -13.43
C PRO A 322 -2.91 -10.18 -14.90
N GLU A 323 -3.75 -9.29 -15.38
CA GLU A 323 -4.12 -9.27 -16.82
C GLU A 323 -2.90 -8.98 -17.70
N THR A 324 -1.94 -8.24 -17.16
CA THR A 324 -0.61 -8.03 -17.75
C THR A 324 0.41 -8.40 -16.67
N PRO A 325 1.40 -9.25 -16.95
CA PRO A 325 2.46 -9.53 -16.00
C PRO A 325 3.08 -8.22 -15.49
N PRO A 326 3.33 -8.08 -14.18
CA PRO A 326 4.00 -6.90 -13.64
C PRO A 326 5.44 -6.89 -14.18
N ASP A 327 5.62 -6.26 -15.36
CA ASP A 327 6.91 -6.23 -16.03
C ASP A 327 7.82 -5.18 -15.38
N ALA A 328 9.00 -5.60 -14.94
CA ALA A 328 10.02 -4.70 -14.42
C ALA A 328 10.54 -3.75 -15.51
N ASP A 329 10.43 -4.17 -16.78
CA ASP A 329 10.97 -3.45 -17.94
C ASP A 329 9.90 -2.62 -18.69
N ASP A 330 8.66 -2.51 -18.17
CA ASP A 330 7.61 -1.69 -18.76
C ASP A 330 8.03 -0.20 -18.74
N PRO A 331 8.32 0.41 -19.91
CA PRO A 331 8.93 1.74 -19.95
C PRO A 331 7.93 2.81 -19.51
N PRO A 332 8.42 3.93 -18.95
CA PRO A 332 7.59 5.08 -18.66
C PRO A 332 6.84 5.56 -19.91
N LEU A 333 5.55 5.93 -19.72
CA LEU A 333 4.70 6.45 -20.80
C LEU A 333 5.15 7.81 -21.32
N ASN A 334 5.80 8.60 -20.48
CA ASN A 334 6.28 9.93 -20.84
C ASN A 334 7.79 9.89 -21.07
N ALA A 335 8.22 10.14 -22.31
CA ALA A 335 9.63 10.25 -22.64
C ALA A 335 10.25 11.53 -22.04
N PRO A 336 11.55 11.53 -21.73
CA PRO A 336 12.30 12.74 -21.38
C PRO A 336 12.11 13.83 -22.43
N GLY A 337 11.89 15.07 -22.00
CA GLY A 337 11.71 16.23 -22.89
C GLY A 337 10.32 16.36 -23.51
N VAL A 338 9.34 15.52 -23.15
CA VAL A 338 7.95 15.64 -23.64
C VAL A 338 7.36 17.02 -23.34
N LEU A 339 7.70 17.62 -22.19
CA LEU A 339 7.23 18.95 -21.79
C LEU A 339 7.87 20.12 -22.57
N THR A 340 8.92 19.88 -23.33
CA THR A 340 9.59 20.91 -24.13
C THR A 340 9.33 20.78 -25.62
N ARG A 341 9.10 19.56 -26.12
CA ARG A 341 8.93 19.27 -27.55
C ARG A 341 7.50 18.89 -27.96
N GLY A 342 6.69 18.45 -27.00
CA GLY A 342 5.39 17.84 -27.29
C GLY A 342 5.54 16.42 -27.87
N VAL A 343 4.40 15.85 -28.30
CA VAL A 343 4.30 14.52 -28.90
C VAL A 343 3.57 14.63 -30.23
N THR A 344 4.21 14.19 -31.31
CA THR A 344 3.59 14.13 -32.66
C THR A 344 3.32 12.68 -33.00
N VAL A 345 2.07 12.39 -33.38
CA VAL A 345 1.59 11.07 -33.80
C VAL A 345 0.64 11.29 -34.98
N ASN A 346 0.80 10.55 -36.06
CA ASN A 346 -0.17 10.56 -37.17
C ASN A 346 -1.30 9.54 -36.94
N GLU A 347 -2.30 9.58 -37.80
CA GLU A 347 -3.50 8.74 -37.65
C GLU A 347 -3.19 7.23 -37.73
N SER A 348 -2.27 6.83 -38.60
CA SER A 348 -1.89 5.41 -38.72
C SER A 348 -1.14 4.92 -37.49
N GLN A 349 -0.24 5.73 -36.95
CA GLN A 349 0.46 5.45 -35.71
C GLN A 349 -0.50 5.43 -34.51
N CYS A 350 -1.57 6.26 -34.53
CA CYS A 350 -2.59 6.26 -33.48
C CYS A 350 -3.44 4.98 -33.48
N LYS A 351 -3.65 4.36 -34.64
CA LYS A 351 -4.41 3.11 -34.77
C LYS A 351 -3.64 1.88 -34.27
N SER A 352 -2.32 1.97 -34.17
CA SER A 352 -1.46 0.85 -33.73
C SER A 352 -1.68 0.42 -32.28
N PRO A 353 -1.76 1.31 -31.28
CA PRO A 353 -2.13 0.91 -29.92
C PRO A 353 -3.62 0.65 -29.80
N ARG A 354 -4.01 -0.49 -29.19
CA ARG A 354 -5.44 -0.85 -29.00
C ARG A 354 -6.22 0.21 -28.22
N ASN A 355 -5.56 0.94 -27.32
CA ASN A 355 -6.19 1.92 -26.42
C ASN A 355 -5.84 3.35 -26.86
N ALA A 356 -6.26 3.72 -28.06
CA ALA A 356 -6.16 5.09 -28.58
C ALA A 356 -7.36 5.42 -29.47
N VAL A 357 -7.70 6.71 -29.52
CA VAL A 357 -8.67 7.27 -30.45
C VAL A 357 -8.03 8.42 -31.21
N TRP A 358 -8.34 8.51 -32.51
CA TRP A 358 -7.97 9.63 -33.36
C TRP A 358 -9.14 10.61 -33.46
N VAL A 359 -8.93 11.84 -33.04
CA VAL A 359 -9.96 12.89 -33.07
C VAL A 359 -9.47 14.10 -33.87
N ARG A 360 -10.40 14.86 -34.44
CA ARG A 360 -10.09 16.11 -35.14
C ARG A 360 -10.72 17.29 -34.40
N VAL A 361 -9.91 18.28 -34.11
CA VAL A 361 -10.35 19.54 -33.48
C VAL A 361 -9.75 20.70 -34.25
N ASP A 362 -10.58 21.64 -34.69
CA ASP A 362 -10.19 22.81 -35.47
C ASP A 362 -9.29 22.43 -36.68
N GLY A 363 -9.67 21.35 -37.40
CA GLY A 363 -8.94 20.83 -38.56
C GLY A 363 -7.68 20.02 -38.26
N THR A 364 -7.20 20.02 -37.02
CA THR A 364 -5.99 19.31 -36.60
C THR A 364 -6.34 17.95 -35.98
N GLY A 365 -5.57 16.90 -36.35
CA GLY A 365 -5.73 15.56 -35.80
C GLY A 365 -4.94 15.36 -34.50
N TYR A 366 -5.53 14.68 -33.54
CA TYR A 366 -4.92 14.34 -32.26
C TYR A 366 -5.14 12.86 -31.94
N CYS A 367 -4.09 12.19 -31.46
CA CYS A 367 -4.15 10.85 -30.90
C CYS A 367 -4.34 10.96 -29.39
N VAL A 368 -5.44 10.46 -28.86
CA VAL A 368 -5.70 10.44 -27.42
C VAL A 368 -5.59 9.00 -26.92
N ARG A 369 -4.63 8.76 -26.03
CA ARG A 369 -4.44 7.48 -25.35
C ARG A 369 -5.40 7.37 -24.16
N TYR A 370 -5.89 6.18 -23.92
CA TYR A 370 -6.71 5.86 -22.76
C TYR A 370 -6.47 4.44 -22.28
N TRP A 371 -6.82 4.19 -21.05
CA TRP A 371 -6.85 2.85 -20.46
C TRP A 371 -8.26 2.58 -19.99
N ILE A 372 -8.71 1.36 -20.16
CA ILE A 372 -10.07 0.94 -19.82
C ILE A 372 -10.05 -0.40 -19.12
N SER A 373 -10.97 -0.58 -18.19
CA SER A 373 -11.35 -1.88 -17.66
C SER A 373 -12.86 -1.92 -17.40
N ALA A 374 -13.46 -3.07 -17.64
CA ALA A 374 -14.80 -3.43 -17.22
C ALA A 374 -14.78 -4.65 -16.28
N ALA A 375 -13.64 -4.90 -15.61
CA ALA A 375 -13.45 -6.04 -14.70
C ALA A 375 -14.44 -6.03 -13.51
N GLY A 376 -15.03 -4.87 -13.19
CA GLY A 376 -16.07 -4.73 -12.16
C GLY A 376 -17.49 -5.05 -12.64
N GLY A 377 -17.70 -5.19 -13.94
CA GLY A 377 -19.04 -5.41 -14.52
C GLY A 377 -19.34 -4.54 -15.74
N SER A 378 -20.50 -4.75 -16.34
CA SER A 378 -21.00 -3.99 -17.48
C SER A 378 -22.06 -2.99 -17.05
N LYS A 379 -21.90 -1.74 -17.47
CA LYS A 379 -22.88 -0.64 -17.31
C LYS A 379 -22.82 0.25 -18.55
N ASP A 380 -23.88 1.00 -18.83
CA ASP A 380 -23.91 2.01 -19.87
C ASP A 380 -23.43 3.40 -19.39
N GLU A 381 -22.93 3.46 -18.18
CA GLU A 381 -22.26 4.62 -17.57
C GLU A 381 -20.83 4.26 -17.17
N ALA A 382 -19.92 5.21 -17.26
CA ALA A 382 -18.52 5.00 -16.93
C ALA A 382 -17.94 6.09 -16.05
N VAL A 383 -17.00 5.72 -15.19
CA VAL A 383 -16.15 6.68 -14.48
C VAL A 383 -14.90 6.95 -15.31
N VAL A 384 -14.52 8.23 -15.44
CA VAL A 384 -13.34 8.67 -16.20
C VAL A 384 -12.44 9.51 -15.29
N PHE A 385 -11.19 9.09 -15.15
CA PHE A 385 -10.17 9.85 -14.45
C PHE A 385 -9.35 10.69 -15.42
N VAL A 386 -9.19 11.98 -15.09
CA VAL A 386 -8.37 12.95 -15.82
C VAL A 386 -7.22 13.38 -14.90
N HIS A 387 -6.01 13.00 -15.26
CA HIS A 387 -4.80 13.24 -14.45
C HIS A 387 -4.41 14.71 -14.34
N GLY A 388 -3.62 15.05 -13.31
CA GLY A 388 -3.05 16.37 -13.09
C GLY A 388 -2.00 16.79 -14.14
N ASP A 389 -1.36 17.94 -13.93
CA ASP A 389 -0.29 18.42 -14.78
C ASP A 389 0.98 17.56 -14.60
N LEU A 390 1.75 17.39 -15.68
CA LEU A 390 2.94 16.54 -15.68
C LEU A 390 4.20 17.26 -15.17
N GLY A 391 4.23 18.60 -15.18
CA GLY A 391 5.43 19.36 -14.83
C GLY A 391 5.69 19.39 -13.33
N ASP A 392 6.96 19.36 -12.96
CA ASP A 392 7.38 19.64 -11.60
C ASP A 392 7.13 21.12 -11.24
N ALA A 393 6.72 21.37 -10.00
CA ALA A 393 6.40 22.73 -9.55
C ALA A 393 7.65 23.65 -9.47
N LYS A 394 8.82 23.06 -9.16
CA LYS A 394 10.11 23.78 -9.02
C LYS A 394 10.85 23.85 -10.35
N THR A 395 10.73 22.83 -11.20
CA THR A 395 11.38 22.71 -12.51
C THR A 395 10.36 22.38 -13.59
N PRO A 396 9.60 23.36 -14.12
CA PRO A 396 8.44 23.11 -14.99
C PRO A 396 8.73 22.38 -16.31
N THR A 397 9.99 22.31 -16.71
CA THR A 397 10.45 21.54 -17.89
C THR A 397 10.70 20.06 -17.58
N ASN A 398 10.77 19.68 -16.31
CA ASN A 398 10.97 18.31 -15.87
C ASN A 398 9.61 17.68 -15.53
N LEU A 399 9.50 16.39 -15.80
CA LEU A 399 8.34 15.62 -15.37
C LEU A 399 8.31 15.57 -13.84
N ASN A 400 7.13 15.80 -13.27
CA ASN A 400 6.93 15.44 -11.88
C ASN A 400 7.02 13.92 -11.73
N ARG A 401 7.21 13.49 -10.51
CA ARG A 401 7.46 12.11 -10.20
C ARG A 401 6.35 11.14 -10.63
N TYR A 402 5.08 11.46 -10.42
CA TYR A 402 3.96 10.65 -10.88
C TYR A 402 4.06 10.42 -12.40
N ALA A 403 4.28 11.49 -13.17
CA ALA A 403 4.40 11.42 -14.62
C ALA A 403 5.64 10.64 -15.09
N ALA A 404 6.77 10.77 -14.39
CA ALA A 404 8.02 10.11 -14.74
C ALA A 404 7.99 8.58 -14.52
N LEU A 405 7.19 8.11 -13.55
CA LEU A 405 7.14 6.71 -13.15
C LEU A 405 5.92 5.94 -13.69
N MET A 406 5.01 6.64 -14.38
CA MET A 406 3.79 5.99 -14.88
C MET A 406 4.09 5.17 -16.13
N THR A 407 3.74 3.88 -16.09
CA THR A 407 3.89 2.92 -17.19
C THR A 407 2.53 2.45 -17.71
N ALA A 408 2.49 1.83 -18.89
CA ALA A 408 1.25 1.32 -19.46
C ALA A 408 0.64 0.21 -18.58
N GLY A 409 1.45 -0.70 -18.07
CA GLY A 409 0.99 -1.76 -17.17
C GLY A 409 0.44 -1.21 -15.85
N ARG A 410 1.07 -0.17 -15.29
CA ARG A 410 0.56 0.49 -14.08
C ARG A 410 -0.80 1.15 -14.31
N MET A 411 -0.93 1.92 -15.40
CA MET A 411 -2.21 2.54 -15.77
C MET A 411 -3.31 1.48 -15.96
N GLN A 412 -2.98 0.35 -16.59
CA GLN A 412 -3.94 -0.73 -16.80
C GLN A 412 -4.38 -1.36 -15.46
N ARG A 413 -3.46 -1.61 -14.54
CA ARG A 413 -3.80 -2.11 -13.20
C ARG A 413 -4.65 -1.11 -12.41
N ASP A 414 -4.34 0.18 -12.49
CA ASP A 414 -5.11 1.22 -11.81
C ASP A 414 -6.57 1.25 -12.31
N VAL A 415 -6.81 1.21 -13.62
CA VAL A 415 -8.19 1.20 -14.16
C VAL A 415 -8.93 -0.11 -13.83
N GLN A 416 -8.24 -1.25 -13.78
CA GLN A 416 -8.84 -2.52 -13.36
C GLN A 416 -9.32 -2.46 -11.90
N ARG A 417 -8.46 -1.96 -11.01
CA ARG A 417 -8.80 -1.78 -9.61
C ARG A 417 -10.03 -0.88 -9.45
N TRP A 418 -10.00 0.29 -10.05
CA TRP A 418 -11.10 1.25 -9.95
C TRP A 418 -12.39 0.75 -10.61
N SER A 419 -12.28 -0.01 -11.70
CA SER A 419 -13.41 -0.68 -12.31
C SER A 419 -14.11 -1.66 -11.34
N ARG A 420 -13.33 -2.47 -10.60
CA ARG A 420 -13.88 -3.37 -9.58
C ARG A 420 -14.55 -2.60 -8.44
N VAL A 421 -13.93 -1.51 -7.97
CA VAL A 421 -14.51 -0.65 -6.93
C VAL A 421 -15.81 -0.02 -7.41
N TYR A 422 -15.87 0.43 -8.67
CA TYR A 422 -17.08 1.01 -9.26
C TYR A 422 -18.17 -0.04 -9.53
N GLY A 423 -17.79 -1.23 -9.95
CA GLY A 423 -18.71 -2.25 -10.44
C GLY A 423 -19.15 -1.99 -11.89
N GLY A 424 -18.30 -1.40 -12.73
CA GLY A 424 -18.59 -1.02 -14.11
C GLY A 424 -17.37 -0.50 -14.87
N PRO A 425 -17.55 0.00 -16.11
CA PRO A 425 -16.47 0.53 -16.93
C PRO A 425 -15.78 1.72 -16.27
N TYR A 426 -14.45 1.68 -16.24
CA TYR A 426 -13.61 2.73 -15.70
C TYR A 426 -12.50 3.09 -16.68
N PHE A 427 -12.27 4.40 -16.88
CA PHE A 427 -11.28 4.93 -17.82
C PHE A 427 -10.26 5.82 -17.10
N ALA A 428 -9.02 5.77 -17.56
CA ALA A 428 -8.05 6.84 -17.38
C ALA A 428 -7.69 7.40 -18.76
N ILE A 429 -7.72 8.72 -18.93
CA ILE A 429 -7.50 9.37 -20.23
C ILE A 429 -6.22 10.22 -20.20
N GLY A 430 -5.37 10.10 -21.22
CA GLY A 430 -4.19 10.92 -21.40
C GLY A 430 -4.55 12.27 -22.01
N ARG A 431 -4.17 13.37 -21.35
CA ARG A 431 -4.35 14.73 -21.82
C ARG A 431 -3.36 15.07 -22.95
N LEU A 432 -3.45 16.25 -23.55
CA LEU A 432 -2.55 16.71 -24.62
C LEU A 432 -1.07 16.55 -24.23
N GLY A 433 -0.30 15.83 -25.07
CA GLY A 433 1.13 15.61 -24.89
C GLY A 433 1.49 14.81 -23.65
N ALA A 434 0.55 14.03 -23.08
CA ALA A 434 0.70 13.28 -21.83
C ALA A 434 0.37 11.81 -22.02
N PHE A 435 1.12 10.93 -21.36
CA PHE A 435 0.90 9.48 -21.33
C PHE A 435 0.69 8.87 -22.73
N GLY A 436 1.56 9.26 -23.67
CA GLY A 436 1.51 8.77 -25.05
C GLY A 436 0.42 9.41 -25.94
N SER A 437 -0.39 10.34 -25.44
CA SER A 437 -1.26 11.17 -26.26
C SER A 437 -0.44 12.20 -27.05
N SER A 438 -0.85 12.50 -28.28
CA SER A 438 -0.22 13.55 -29.09
C SER A 438 -0.59 14.96 -28.60
N GLY A 439 0.15 15.95 -29.10
CA GLY A 439 -0.04 17.35 -28.77
C GLY A 439 1.06 17.90 -27.87
N ASP A 440 0.82 19.05 -27.32
CA ASP A 440 1.79 19.80 -26.51
C ASP A 440 1.20 20.12 -25.14
N HIS A 441 1.76 19.53 -24.08
CA HIS A 441 1.30 19.74 -22.72
C HIS A 441 1.48 21.19 -22.22
N ARG A 442 2.27 22.01 -22.91
CA ARG A 442 2.35 23.46 -22.67
C ARG A 442 1.05 24.19 -23.04
N LYS A 443 0.20 23.57 -23.86
CA LYS A 443 -1.17 24.02 -24.19
C LYS A 443 -2.23 23.51 -23.21
N ARG A 444 -1.84 22.92 -22.09
CA ARG A 444 -2.77 22.49 -21.03
C ARG A 444 -3.61 23.65 -20.51
N ARG A 445 -4.75 23.35 -19.95
CA ARG A 445 -5.74 24.32 -19.46
C ARG A 445 -6.24 25.32 -20.51
N SER A 446 -6.16 24.95 -21.79
CA SER A 446 -6.75 25.72 -22.89
C SER A 446 -8.08 25.13 -23.33
N LEU A 447 -8.88 25.92 -24.03
CA LEU A 447 -10.11 25.44 -24.66
C LEU A 447 -9.83 24.29 -25.65
N LEU A 448 -8.67 24.34 -26.33
CA LEU A 448 -8.23 23.26 -27.21
C LEU A 448 -8.10 21.92 -26.47
N GLU A 449 -7.47 21.90 -25.30
CA GLU A 449 -7.33 20.67 -24.51
C GLU A 449 -8.69 20.10 -24.12
N ILE A 450 -9.60 20.96 -23.63
CA ILE A 450 -10.97 20.53 -23.26
C ILE A 450 -11.68 19.93 -24.47
N ARG A 451 -11.61 20.57 -25.65
CA ARG A 451 -12.23 20.09 -26.89
C ARG A 451 -11.65 18.75 -27.38
N VAL A 452 -10.34 18.57 -27.25
CA VAL A 452 -9.68 17.30 -27.61
C VAL A 452 -10.13 16.17 -26.71
N VAL A 453 -10.20 16.39 -25.39
CA VAL A 453 -10.69 15.39 -24.44
C VAL A 453 -12.19 15.15 -24.66
N MET A 454 -12.98 16.20 -24.95
CA MET A 454 -14.41 16.09 -25.27
C MET A 454 -14.64 15.20 -26.50
N ALA A 455 -13.92 15.46 -27.60
CA ALA A 455 -14.02 14.65 -28.83
C ALA A 455 -13.58 13.19 -28.58
N ALA A 456 -12.57 12.98 -27.74
CA ALA A 456 -12.17 11.63 -27.36
C ALA A 456 -13.26 10.91 -26.56
N LEU A 457 -13.94 11.59 -25.63
CA LEU A 457 -15.07 11.02 -24.90
C LEU A 457 -16.25 10.68 -25.83
N ASP A 458 -16.49 11.47 -26.89
CA ASP A 458 -17.54 11.17 -27.89
C ASP A 458 -17.22 9.87 -28.63
N GLU A 459 -15.96 9.68 -29.06
CA GLU A 459 -15.51 8.43 -29.68
C GLU A 459 -15.60 7.24 -28.72
N LEU A 460 -15.23 7.42 -27.46
CA LEU A 460 -15.30 6.37 -26.44
C LEU A 460 -16.76 6.01 -26.12
N LYS A 461 -17.65 7.01 -26.12
CA LYS A 461 -19.08 6.82 -25.90
C LYS A 461 -19.68 5.88 -26.96
N VAL A 462 -19.37 6.13 -28.23
CA VAL A 462 -19.82 5.29 -29.36
C VAL A 462 -19.17 3.90 -29.29
N ARG A 463 -17.84 3.85 -29.13
CA ARG A 463 -17.05 2.60 -29.13
C ARG A 463 -17.48 1.62 -28.06
N HIS A 464 -17.87 2.11 -26.88
CA HIS A 464 -18.19 1.28 -25.70
C HIS A 464 -19.68 1.29 -25.33
N GLY A 465 -20.56 1.89 -26.16
CA GLY A 465 -22.01 1.89 -25.94
C GLY A 465 -22.43 2.65 -24.66
N LEU A 466 -21.68 3.70 -24.29
CA LEU A 466 -21.92 4.44 -23.06
C LEU A 466 -22.98 5.53 -23.26
N LYS A 467 -23.74 5.82 -22.22
CA LYS A 467 -24.74 6.90 -22.20
C LYS A 467 -24.29 8.10 -21.36
N ARG A 468 -23.54 7.85 -20.28
CA ARG A 468 -23.18 8.86 -19.28
C ARG A 468 -21.75 8.68 -18.77
N PHE A 469 -21.14 9.79 -18.39
CA PHE A 469 -19.82 9.81 -17.77
C PHE A 469 -19.87 10.41 -16.35
N HIS A 470 -19.13 9.82 -15.44
CA HIS A 470 -18.80 10.39 -14.13
C HIS A 470 -17.31 10.74 -14.12
N LEU A 471 -17.00 12.01 -13.91
CA LEU A 471 -15.65 12.52 -14.13
C LEU A 471 -14.95 12.75 -12.79
N ALA A 472 -13.72 12.26 -12.68
CA ALA A 472 -12.80 12.57 -11.59
C ALA A 472 -11.59 13.30 -12.15
N GLY A 473 -11.26 14.46 -11.62
CA GLY A 473 -10.09 15.22 -12.04
C GLY A 473 -9.27 15.73 -10.84
N GLN A 474 -7.95 15.73 -10.99
CA GLN A 474 -7.05 16.25 -9.96
C GLN A 474 -6.18 17.36 -10.56
N SER A 475 -6.03 18.49 -9.84
CA SER A 475 -5.17 19.62 -10.27
C SER A 475 -5.55 20.16 -11.65
N GLY A 476 -4.65 20.14 -12.61
CA GLY A 476 -4.93 20.49 -14.02
C GLY A 476 -5.96 19.57 -14.69
N GLY A 477 -6.14 18.34 -14.24
CA GLY A 477 -7.22 17.46 -14.68
C GLY A 477 -8.59 17.89 -14.19
N ALA A 478 -8.66 18.44 -12.98
CA ALA A 478 -9.89 19.06 -12.45
C ALA A 478 -10.33 20.29 -13.27
N HIS A 479 -9.38 21.05 -13.82
CA HIS A 479 -9.68 22.12 -14.79
C HIS A 479 -10.39 21.56 -16.04
N THR A 480 -9.86 20.46 -16.59
CA THR A 480 -10.48 19.82 -17.76
C THR A 480 -11.87 19.28 -17.40
N VAL A 481 -12.05 18.68 -16.23
CA VAL A 481 -13.36 18.20 -15.73
C VAL A 481 -14.35 19.36 -15.58
N ALA A 482 -13.92 20.53 -15.04
CA ALA A 482 -14.77 21.70 -14.94
C ALA A 482 -15.26 22.16 -16.34
N GLY A 483 -14.36 22.25 -17.32
CA GLY A 483 -14.72 22.62 -18.70
C GLY A 483 -15.66 21.59 -19.35
N LEU A 484 -15.42 20.30 -19.16
CA LEU A 484 -16.31 19.24 -19.66
C LEU A 484 -17.70 19.31 -19.02
N ALA A 485 -17.78 19.53 -17.71
CA ALA A 485 -19.05 19.70 -17.00
C ALA A 485 -19.84 20.94 -17.49
N GLN A 486 -19.15 21.99 -17.96
CA GLN A 486 -19.77 23.17 -18.54
C GLN A 486 -20.33 22.92 -19.96
N MET A 487 -19.68 22.06 -20.75
CA MET A 487 -19.94 21.92 -22.18
C MET A 487 -20.72 20.65 -22.55
N ARG A 488 -20.80 19.63 -21.67
CA ARG A 488 -21.44 18.35 -21.96
C ARG A 488 -22.72 18.16 -21.15
N ALA A 489 -23.75 17.60 -21.78
CA ALA A 489 -25.01 17.26 -21.12
C ALA A 489 -25.01 15.85 -20.48
N ASP A 490 -24.08 14.98 -20.88
CA ASP A 490 -24.00 13.57 -20.45
C ASP A 490 -23.04 13.34 -19.27
N VAL A 491 -22.72 14.39 -18.52
CA VAL A 491 -21.94 14.28 -17.29
C VAL A 491 -22.88 14.15 -16.09
N GLY A 492 -22.72 13.06 -15.33
CA GLY A 492 -23.43 12.82 -14.06
C GLY A 492 -22.70 13.47 -12.89
N CYS A 493 -21.65 12.84 -12.38
CA CYS A 493 -20.81 13.42 -11.35
C CYS A 493 -19.57 14.10 -11.97
N ALA A 494 -19.21 15.27 -11.46
CA ALA A 494 -18.00 16.00 -11.85
C ALA A 494 -17.22 16.37 -10.60
N VAL A 495 -16.20 15.57 -10.26
CA VAL A 495 -15.35 15.78 -9.07
C VAL A 495 -14.09 16.53 -9.47
N MET A 496 -13.89 17.70 -8.92
CA MET A 496 -12.76 18.60 -9.16
C MET A 496 -11.91 18.68 -7.89
N ALA A 497 -10.86 17.85 -7.81
CA ALA A 497 -10.01 17.79 -6.62
C ALA A 497 -8.72 18.59 -6.78
N ALA A 498 -8.36 19.38 -5.77
CA ALA A 498 -7.20 20.29 -5.78
C ALA A 498 -7.15 21.11 -7.09
N GLY A 499 -8.30 21.58 -7.55
CA GLY A 499 -8.58 21.97 -8.93
C GLY A 499 -8.12 23.37 -9.32
N VAL A 500 -7.45 23.50 -10.48
CA VAL A 500 -7.16 24.81 -11.10
C VAL A 500 -8.42 25.31 -11.84
N ILE A 501 -9.46 25.67 -11.08
CA ILE A 501 -10.80 26.02 -11.60
C ILE A 501 -11.14 27.50 -11.54
N SER A 502 -10.29 28.31 -10.91
CA SER A 502 -10.21 29.78 -11.00
C SER A 502 -8.77 30.15 -11.31
N VAL A 503 -8.41 30.14 -12.60
CA VAL A 503 -7.02 30.25 -13.07
C VAL A 503 -6.40 31.59 -12.68
N LYS A 504 -7.14 32.69 -12.90
CA LYS A 504 -6.70 34.05 -12.61
C LYS A 504 -6.50 34.26 -11.10
N THR A 505 -7.44 33.78 -10.29
CA THR A 505 -7.36 33.90 -8.83
C THR A 505 -6.20 33.08 -8.28
N ARG A 506 -6.02 31.84 -8.76
CA ARG A 506 -4.85 31.03 -8.39
C ARG A 506 -3.53 31.72 -8.75
N ALA A 507 -3.44 32.32 -9.95
CA ALA A 507 -2.23 33.07 -10.35
C ALA A 507 -1.96 34.23 -9.41
N ARG A 508 -2.98 35.03 -9.10
CA ARG A 508 -2.91 36.16 -8.15
C ARG A 508 -2.48 35.72 -6.75
N ASP A 509 -3.10 34.68 -6.22
CA ASP A 509 -2.81 34.12 -4.88
C ASP A 509 -1.37 33.61 -4.76
N SER A 510 -0.80 33.12 -5.89
CA SER A 510 0.59 32.65 -5.97
C SER A 510 1.59 33.78 -6.36
N GLY A 511 1.17 35.03 -6.42
CA GLY A 511 2.01 36.16 -6.80
C GLY A 511 2.43 36.19 -8.28
N ARG A 512 1.72 35.47 -9.16
CA ARG A 512 2.03 35.36 -10.59
C ARG A 512 1.09 36.25 -11.43
N LYS A 513 1.62 36.84 -12.50
CA LYS A 513 0.83 37.66 -13.43
C LYS A 513 0.04 36.78 -14.44
N ILE A 514 0.49 35.60 -14.71
CA ILE A 514 -0.11 34.66 -15.68
C ILE A 514 -0.08 33.21 -15.13
N ASP A 515 -1.00 32.39 -15.63
CA ASP A 515 -0.95 30.98 -15.37
C ASP A 515 0.29 30.33 -16.01
N PRO A 516 1.04 29.49 -15.28
CA PRO A 516 2.19 28.79 -15.84
C PRO A 516 1.82 27.75 -16.92
N GLY A 517 0.55 27.46 -17.14
CA GLY A 517 0.08 26.56 -18.17
C GLY A 517 0.15 27.14 -19.56
N THR A 518 -0.52 28.26 -19.78
CA THR A 518 -0.59 28.96 -21.07
C THR A 518 -1.03 30.40 -20.89
N LYS A 519 -0.61 31.28 -21.81
CA LYS A 519 -1.09 32.66 -21.86
C LYS A 519 -2.57 32.79 -22.23
N ALA A 520 -3.14 31.76 -22.91
CA ALA A 520 -4.53 31.69 -23.35
C ALA A 520 -5.30 30.60 -22.57
N SER A 521 -5.17 30.58 -21.24
CA SER A 521 -5.89 29.65 -20.40
C SER A 521 -7.40 29.88 -20.50
N TYR A 522 -8.15 28.79 -20.64
CA TYR A 522 -9.57 28.79 -20.36
C TYR A 522 -9.74 28.88 -18.86
N ASP A 523 -10.50 29.86 -18.37
CA ASP A 523 -10.75 29.98 -16.94
C ASP A 523 -12.17 29.51 -16.63
N PRO A 524 -12.37 28.33 -16.02
CA PRO A 524 -13.70 27.78 -15.76
C PRO A 524 -14.63 28.75 -15.02
N ILE A 525 -14.13 29.58 -14.11
CA ILE A 525 -14.95 30.51 -13.36
C ILE A 525 -15.59 31.58 -14.25
N ASP A 526 -14.92 32.03 -15.33
CA ASP A 526 -15.45 33.01 -16.26
C ASP A 526 -16.66 32.50 -17.06
N HIS A 527 -16.86 31.19 -17.12
CA HIS A 527 -17.92 30.54 -17.88
C HIS A 527 -19.09 30.03 -17.03
N VAL A 528 -19.06 30.25 -15.72
CA VAL A 528 -20.15 29.84 -14.81
C VAL A 528 -21.47 30.52 -15.18
N GLU A 529 -21.45 31.76 -15.61
CA GLU A 529 -22.68 32.51 -15.98
C GLU A 529 -23.44 31.88 -17.16
N ALA A 530 -22.69 31.24 -18.08
CA ALA A 530 -23.26 30.56 -19.23
C ALA A 530 -23.71 29.14 -18.93
N MET A 531 -23.41 28.60 -17.76
CA MET A 531 -23.78 27.23 -17.40
C MET A 531 -25.30 27.06 -17.32
N GLN A 532 -25.78 25.97 -17.91
CA GLN A 532 -27.17 25.55 -17.80
C GLN A 532 -27.32 24.48 -16.71
N HIS A 533 -28.43 24.53 -16.00
CA HIS A 533 -28.81 23.45 -15.10
C HIS A 533 -29.03 22.18 -15.93
N GLN A 534 -28.38 21.10 -15.55
CA GLN A 534 -28.58 19.78 -16.18
C GLN A 534 -29.11 18.81 -15.12
N PRO A 535 -30.30 18.23 -15.33
CA PRO A 535 -30.87 17.27 -14.39
C PRO A 535 -29.91 16.09 -14.13
N GLY A 536 -29.73 15.76 -12.87
CA GLY A 536 -28.85 14.67 -12.45
C GLY A 536 -27.34 14.95 -12.54
N ARG A 537 -26.91 16.18 -12.88
CA ARG A 537 -25.52 16.58 -12.77
C ARG A 537 -25.22 17.00 -11.35
N ARG A 538 -24.15 16.45 -10.77
CA ARG A 538 -23.61 16.81 -9.46
C ARG A 538 -22.18 17.29 -9.61
N MET A 539 -21.91 18.53 -9.23
CA MET A 539 -20.57 19.10 -9.22
C MET A 539 -20.01 19.06 -7.80
N ILE A 540 -18.78 18.61 -7.65
CA ILE A 540 -18.12 18.47 -6.35
C ILE A 540 -16.73 19.07 -6.42
N VAL A 541 -16.47 20.07 -5.58
CA VAL A 541 -15.15 20.67 -5.39
C VAL A 541 -14.54 20.08 -4.13
N MET A 542 -13.45 19.34 -4.27
CA MET A 542 -12.71 18.74 -3.17
C MET A 542 -11.38 19.45 -3.01
N SER A 543 -11.11 20.00 -1.85
CA SER A 543 -9.93 20.84 -1.62
C SER A 543 -9.28 20.51 -0.29
N ASP A 544 -7.95 20.51 -0.26
CA ASP A 544 -7.22 20.59 1.00
C ASP A 544 -7.07 22.09 1.36
N PRO A 545 -7.51 22.53 2.54
CA PRO A 545 -7.38 23.94 2.95
C PRO A 545 -5.94 24.45 3.01
N ASP A 546 -4.97 23.55 3.18
CA ASP A 546 -3.54 23.86 3.27
C ASP A 546 -2.79 23.69 1.93
N ASP A 547 -3.50 23.45 0.81
CA ASP A 547 -2.90 23.22 -0.52
C ASP A 547 -1.95 24.36 -0.92
N GLN A 548 -0.68 24.01 -1.13
CA GLN A 548 0.40 24.97 -1.45
C GLN A 548 0.55 25.25 -2.95
N LEU A 549 -0.10 24.46 -3.81
CA LEU A 549 0.00 24.61 -5.27
C LEU A 549 -1.23 25.26 -5.89
N VAL A 550 -2.41 24.99 -5.34
CA VAL A 550 -3.68 25.59 -5.78
C VAL A 550 -4.42 26.09 -4.55
N SER A 551 -4.44 27.42 -4.37
CA SER A 551 -5.02 28.03 -3.18
C SER A 551 -6.45 27.55 -2.92
N PHE A 552 -6.77 27.25 -1.67
CA PHE A 552 -8.14 26.95 -1.24
C PHE A 552 -9.11 28.07 -1.64
N HIS A 553 -8.65 29.34 -1.55
CA HIS A 553 -9.41 30.51 -1.95
C HIS A 553 -9.88 30.42 -3.40
N SER A 554 -8.98 30.08 -4.36
CA SER A 554 -9.34 29.99 -5.78
C SER A 554 -10.35 28.85 -6.07
N GLN A 555 -10.31 27.77 -5.32
CA GLN A 555 -11.24 26.65 -5.45
C GLN A 555 -12.61 26.99 -4.84
N ARG A 556 -12.60 27.64 -3.68
CA ARG A 556 -13.81 28.12 -3.00
C ARG A 556 -14.55 29.16 -3.84
N GLU A 557 -13.84 30.13 -4.43
CA GLU A 557 -14.41 31.18 -5.29
C GLU A 557 -15.23 30.58 -6.44
N PHE A 558 -14.73 29.53 -7.09
CA PHE A 558 -15.49 28.81 -8.11
C PHE A 558 -16.78 28.20 -7.55
N ALA A 559 -16.71 27.49 -6.43
CA ALA A 559 -17.89 26.90 -5.82
C ALA A 559 -18.92 27.95 -5.38
N GLU A 560 -18.48 29.08 -4.83
CA GLU A 560 -19.36 30.21 -4.46
C GLU A 560 -20.04 30.80 -5.69
N ARG A 561 -19.30 30.97 -6.80
CA ARG A 561 -19.86 31.49 -8.05
C ARG A 561 -20.92 30.57 -8.63
N VAL A 562 -20.67 29.24 -8.61
CA VAL A 562 -21.65 28.24 -9.05
C VAL A 562 -22.91 28.26 -8.18
N ARG A 563 -22.77 28.38 -6.84
CA ARG A 563 -23.92 28.51 -5.92
C ARG A 563 -24.71 29.79 -6.15
N ALA A 564 -24.03 30.91 -6.39
CA ALA A 564 -24.68 32.20 -6.68
C ALA A 564 -25.56 32.12 -7.95
N LYS A 565 -25.25 31.18 -8.86
CA LYS A 565 -26.05 30.87 -10.06
C LYS A 565 -27.18 29.88 -9.76
N SER A 566 -27.41 29.51 -8.50
CA SER A 566 -28.37 28.45 -8.08
C SER A 566 -28.14 27.11 -8.72
N LEU A 567 -26.87 26.79 -9.09
CA LEU A 567 -26.48 25.47 -9.58
C LEU A 567 -25.98 24.59 -8.43
N PRO A 568 -26.31 23.29 -8.44
CA PRO A 568 -25.88 22.39 -7.38
C PRO A 568 -24.37 22.19 -7.42
N VAL A 569 -23.69 22.53 -6.32
CA VAL A 569 -22.27 22.26 -6.10
C VAL A 569 -22.00 21.94 -4.65
N LEU A 570 -21.37 20.80 -4.42
CA LEU A 570 -20.86 20.38 -3.12
C LEU A 570 -19.41 20.84 -2.97
N GLN A 571 -19.04 21.35 -1.80
CA GLN A 571 -17.64 21.62 -1.45
C GLN A 571 -17.25 20.78 -0.25
N VAL A 572 -16.11 20.09 -0.36
CA VAL A 572 -15.59 19.17 0.66
C VAL A 572 -14.14 19.52 0.97
N SER A 573 -13.84 19.69 2.26
CA SER A 573 -12.48 19.94 2.74
C SER A 573 -11.86 18.63 3.21
N ALA A 574 -10.84 18.16 2.48
CA ALA A 574 -10.19 16.87 2.70
C ALA A 574 -8.68 17.03 2.93
N ASP A 575 -8.13 16.23 3.83
CA ASP A 575 -6.69 16.09 4.02
C ASP A 575 -6.10 15.22 2.91
N SER A 576 -5.19 15.79 2.13
CA SER A 576 -4.52 15.07 1.05
C SER A 576 -3.43 14.11 1.55
N GLY A 577 -2.96 14.28 2.79
CA GLY A 577 -1.85 13.48 3.34
C GLY A 577 -0.51 13.65 2.60
N THR A 578 -0.42 14.59 1.65
CA THR A 578 0.81 14.83 0.87
C THR A 578 1.59 16.03 1.40
N GLU A 579 2.89 16.09 1.08
CA GLU A 579 3.83 17.11 1.58
C GLU A 579 3.40 18.55 1.27
N ASN A 580 2.81 18.75 0.10
CA ASN A 580 2.32 20.06 -0.35
C ASN A 580 0.81 20.21 -0.26
N PHE A 581 0.13 19.30 0.43
CA PHE A 581 -1.32 19.27 0.63
C PHE A 581 -2.14 19.30 -0.67
N HIS A 582 -1.56 18.77 -1.77
CA HIS A 582 -2.14 18.86 -3.11
C HIS A 582 -2.66 17.52 -3.68
N GLY A 583 -2.25 16.39 -3.15
CA GLY A 583 -2.45 15.07 -3.74
C GLY A 583 -3.78 14.41 -3.38
N LEU A 584 -4.89 14.81 -3.99
CA LEU A 584 -6.24 14.25 -3.77
C LEU A 584 -6.72 13.32 -4.91
N HIS A 585 -5.80 12.67 -5.64
CA HIS A 585 -6.15 11.90 -6.82
C HIS A 585 -6.94 10.61 -6.50
N ASN A 586 -6.62 9.89 -5.42
CA ASN A 586 -7.37 8.70 -5.01
C ASN A 586 -8.75 9.08 -4.45
N GLU A 587 -8.79 10.11 -3.63
CA GLU A 587 -10.01 10.66 -3.03
C GLU A 587 -10.99 11.13 -4.11
N SER A 588 -10.49 11.79 -5.16
CA SER A 588 -11.33 12.23 -6.29
C SER A 588 -11.97 11.07 -7.04
N GLN A 589 -11.22 10.00 -7.28
CA GLN A 589 -11.70 8.79 -7.94
C GLN A 589 -12.73 8.06 -7.08
N SER A 590 -12.43 7.87 -5.79
CA SER A 590 -13.36 7.26 -4.83
C SER A 590 -14.67 8.05 -4.74
N MET A 591 -14.59 9.38 -4.64
CA MET A 591 -15.76 10.25 -4.54
C MET A 591 -16.60 10.23 -5.83
N ALA A 592 -15.96 10.21 -7.01
CA ALA A 592 -16.69 10.09 -8.27
C ALA A 592 -17.44 8.75 -8.38
N ILE A 593 -16.83 7.68 -7.88
CA ILE A 593 -17.46 6.35 -7.82
C ILE A 593 -18.63 6.33 -6.85
N ASP A 594 -18.47 6.89 -5.65
CA ASP A 594 -19.57 6.91 -4.66
C ASP A 594 -20.73 7.80 -5.16
N CYS A 595 -20.43 8.94 -5.78
CA CYS A 595 -21.42 9.78 -6.44
C CYS A 595 -22.14 9.03 -7.59
N ALA A 596 -21.40 8.26 -8.41
CA ALA A 596 -21.94 7.43 -9.47
C ALA A 596 -22.77 6.23 -8.98
N LYS A 597 -22.65 5.88 -7.71
CA LYS A 597 -23.46 4.90 -6.99
C LYS A 597 -24.62 5.56 -6.21
N ASP A 598 -24.95 6.79 -6.57
CA ASP A 598 -26.04 7.58 -5.98
C ASP A 598 -25.91 7.87 -4.47
N MET A 599 -24.67 7.81 -3.92
CA MET A 599 -24.45 8.27 -2.54
C MET A 599 -24.84 9.75 -2.44
N ASP A 600 -25.70 10.09 -1.49
CA ASP A 600 -26.19 11.45 -1.30
C ASP A 600 -25.09 12.41 -0.79
N ASP A 601 -25.33 13.72 -0.89
CA ASP A 601 -24.34 14.75 -0.54
C ASP A 601 -23.96 14.71 0.95
N SER A 602 -24.90 14.38 1.83
CA SER A 602 -24.64 14.30 3.28
C SER A 602 -23.72 13.12 3.61
N ALA A 603 -23.93 11.97 2.97
CA ALA A 603 -23.07 10.79 3.10
C ALA A 603 -21.68 11.02 2.49
N LEU A 604 -21.59 11.72 1.34
CA LEU A 604 -20.30 12.13 0.75
C LEU A 604 -19.53 13.06 1.69
N VAL A 605 -20.20 14.05 2.28
CA VAL A 605 -19.56 14.93 3.27
C VAL A 605 -19.09 14.13 4.48
N ALA A 606 -19.95 13.30 5.05
CA ALA A 606 -19.60 12.48 6.22
C ALA A 606 -18.40 11.56 5.97
N LYS A 607 -18.25 11.06 4.75
CA LYS A 607 -17.16 10.15 4.37
C LYS A 607 -15.85 10.86 4.08
N TYR A 608 -15.88 12.01 3.42
CA TYR A 608 -14.68 12.63 2.83
C TYR A 608 -14.25 13.92 3.53
N GLN A 609 -15.14 14.64 4.23
CA GLN A 609 -14.75 15.86 4.93
C GLN A 609 -14.07 15.52 6.25
N ASN A 610 -12.76 15.68 6.30
CA ASN A 610 -11.92 15.39 7.46
C ASN A 610 -11.05 16.56 7.91
N LYS A 611 -11.22 17.74 7.27
CA LYS A 611 -10.67 19.04 7.68
C LYS A 611 -11.76 20.09 7.85
N ALA A 612 -11.51 21.07 8.74
CA ALA A 612 -12.40 22.22 8.88
C ALA A 612 -12.34 23.10 7.63
N THR A 613 -13.51 23.54 7.14
CA THR A 613 -13.58 24.48 6.03
C THR A 613 -13.28 25.89 6.57
N PRO A 614 -12.22 26.60 6.11
CA PRO A 614 -11.93 27.95 6.56
C PRO A 614 -13.08 28.90 6.25
N GLY A 615 -13.53 29.66 7.26
CA GLY A 615 -14.59 30.68 7.13
C GLY A 615 -16.04 30.18 7.28
N SER A 616 -16.28 28.90 7.57
CA SER A 616 -17.58 28.43 8.05
C SER A 616 -17.65 28.67 9.56
N GLY A 617 -18.09 29.86 9.96
CA GLY A 617 -18.45 30.16 11.35
C GLY A 617 -19.70 29.37 11.74
N GLY A 618 -19.55 28.17 12.28
CA GLY A 618 -20.64 27.32 12.76
C GLY A 618 -20.17 25.95 13.12
N VAL A 619 -20.01 25.71 14.43
CA VAL A 619 -19.95 24.42 15.14
C VAL A 619 -18.98 23.38 14.57
N SER A 620 -17.78 23.44 15.07
CA SER A 620 -16.79 22.34 14.98
C SER A 620 -17.32 21.14 15.77
N ALA A 621 -17.91 20.17 15.09
CA ALA A 621 -18.01 18.82 15.60
C ALA A 621 -16.69 18.11 15.29
N VAL A 622 -15.66 18.40 16.08
CA VAL A 622 -14.48 17.54 16.15
C VAL A 622 -14.93 16.22 16.77
N ARG A 623 -15.30 15.26 15.94
CA ARG A 623 -15.36 13.88 16.38
C ARG A 623 -13.92 13.40 16.53
N SER A 624 -13.50 13.27 17.79
CA SER A 624 -12.34 12.48 18.17
C SER A 624 -12.49 11.06 17.58
N ARG A 625 -11.62 10.73 16.66
CA ARG A 625 -11.40 9.35 16.21
C ARG A 625 -10.06 8.85 16.68
#